data_9e42f052171ce7b1082d9abd8bf1b154
#
_entry.id   9e42f052171ce7b1082d9abd8bf1b154
#
_cell.length_a   1.000
_cell.length_b   1.000
_cell.length_c   1.000
_cell.angle_alpha   90.00
_cell.angle_beta   90.00
_cell.angle_gamma   90.00
#
_symmetry.space_group_name_H-M   'P 1'
#
loop_
_entity.id
_entity.type
_entity.pdbx_description
1 polymer ?
#
loop_
_entity_poly.entity_id
_entity_poly.type
_entity_poly.pdbx_seq_one_letter_code
_entity_poly.pdbx_strand_id
1 'polypeptide(L)'
;MAVGADWMSAASFISMAGLIAFLGYGGSVFLMGWTGGYVLLAMLLAPYLRKYGKFTVPEFIGDRYYSKTARIVAVLCLIIASLTYVIGQMKGVGVAFSRFLEVEYALGLGIGMFVVWVYAVLGGMKGITYTQIAQYCVMIFAYTVPAVFISLHLTGIPIPQVGLGSTLADGSGVYLLDKLDLIVTDLGFKEYTTAKLGSSLNMFMYTLSLMIGTAGLPHVIMRFFTTPTVKGARSSAGWALIFIAALYTVAPAVGAMARLNLMETIQPSSTETLVYAERPSWFENWEKTGLLKFEDKNGDGKIQYVADPEKNEMVKVDRDIMVLANPEIANLPNWVIALVAAGGLAAALSTAAGLLLAISSSISHDLMKGVFVPSISEKSELLAGRIAM
;
A
#
# COMPACT_ATOMS: atom_id res chain seq x y z
N MET A 1 -16.54 -4.20 -1.95
CA MET A 1 -15.87 -3.56 -0.81
C MET A 1 -14.83 -4.49 -0.16
N ALA A 2 -15.16 -5.65 0.42
CA ALA A 2 -14.18 -6.51 1.07
C ALA A 2 -12.99 -6.91 0.17
N VAL A 3 -13.24 -7.27 -1.09
CA VAL A 3 -12.18 -7.53 -2.08
C VAL A 3 -11.34 -6.27 -2.34
N GLY A 4 -11.98 -5.09 -2.40
CA GLY A 4 -11.27 -3.81 -2.53
C GLY A 4 -10.38 -3.52 -1.34
N ALA A 5 -10.85 -3.76 -0.11
CA ALA A 5 -10.05 -3.60 1.10
C ALA A 5 -8.88 -4.59 1.17
N ASP A 6 -9.09 -5.82 0.72
CA ASP A 6 -8.06 -6.86 0.67
C ASP A 6 -6.97 -6.54 -0.36
N TRP A 7 -7.35 -5.87 -1.46
CA TRP A 7 -6.42 -5.39 -2.48
C TRP A 7 -5.67 -4.14 -2.07
N MET A 8 -6.36 -3.18 -1.44
CA MET A 8 -5.79 -1.91 -0.99
C MET A 8 -5.04 -2.07 0.34
N SER A 9 -3.90 -2.70 0.26
CA SER A 9 -2.99 -3.01 1.35
C SER A 9 -2.19 -1.78 1.82
N ALA A 10 -1.35 -1.95 2.84
CA ALA A 10 -0.36 -0.93 3.22
C ALA A 10 0.52 -0.51 2.03
N ALA A 11 0.91 -1.47 1.17
CA ALA A 11 1.65 -1.16 -0.04
C ALA A 11 0.88 -0.21 -0.97
N SER A 12 -0.45 -0.39 -1.09
CA SER A 12 -1.29 0.47 -1.93
C SER A 12 -1.60 1.81 -1.28
N PHE A 13 -1.95 1.81 0.02
CA PHE A 13 -2.36 3.02 0.73
C PHE A 13 -1.16 3.89 1.14
N ILE A 14 -0.11 3.28 1.71
CA ILE A 14 1.04 3.99 2.28
C ILE A 14 2.16 4.10 1.23
N SER A 15 2.62 2.96 0.68
CA SER A 15 3.86 2.94 -0.08
C SER A 15 3.72 3.38 -1.54
N MET A 16 2.57 3.17 -2.20
CA MET A 16 2.42 3.46 -3.64
C MET A 16 2.61 4.94 -3.96
N ALA A 17 1.93 5.84 -3.25
CA ALA A 17 2.12 7.27 -3.47
C ALA A 17 3.51 7.73 -3.05
N GLY A 18 4.12 7.12 -2.02
CA GLY A 18 5.51 7.34 -1.67
C GLY A 18 6.48 6.93 -2.76
N LEU A 19 6.27 5.77 -3.40
CA LEU A 19 7.06 5.34 -4.55
C LEU A 19 6.93 6.33 -5.72
N ILE A 20 5.71 6.78 -6.02
CA ILE A 20 5.47 7.78 -7.06
C ILE A 20 6.11 9.13 -6.68
N ALA A 21 6.03 9.56 -5.42
CA ALA A 21 6.65 10.79 -4.94
C ALA A 21 8.17 10.84 -5.19
N PHE A 22 8.88 9.71 -5.03
CA PHE A 22 10.32 9.66 -5.20
C PHE A 22 10.80 9.23 -6.59
N LEU A 23 10.02 8.41 -7.29
CA LEU A 23 10.39 7.87 -8.62
C LEU A 23 9.71 8.63 -9.77
N GLY A 24 8.78 9.53 -9.48
CA GLY A 24 8.05 10.27 -10.50
C GLY A 24 7.37 9.34 -11.51
N TYR A 25 7.53 9.65 -12.80
CA TYR A 25 7.00 8.84 -13.90
C TYR A 25 7.43 7.37 -13.82
N GLY A 26 8.66 7.09 -13.38
CA GLY A 26 9.14 5.72 -13.17
C GLY A 26 8.33 4.94 -12.14
N GLY A 27 7.71 5.61 -11.17
CA GLY A 27 6.83 5.01 -10.17
C GLY A 27 5.49 4.52 -10.72
N SER A 28 5.08 4.95 -11.92
CA SER A 28 3.85 4.52 -12.58
C SER A 28 3.79 3.01 -12.84
N VAL A 29 4.94 2.33 -12.94
CA VAL A 29 5.01 0.87 -13.13
C VAL A 29 4.29 0.10 -12.01
N PHE A 30 4.34 0.61 -10.77
CA PHE A 30 3.66 -0.01 -9.63
C PHE A 30 2.15 0.15 -9.74
N LEU A 31 1.68 1.37 -10.03
CA LEU A 31 0.26 1.66 -10.21
C LEU A 31 -0.35 0.82 -11.35
N MET A 32 0.32 0.81 -12.50
CA MET A 32 -0.12 0.05 -13.68
C MET A 32 -0.04 -1.45 -13.46
N GLY A 33 1.04 -1.93 -12.83
CA GLY A 33 1.25 -3.33 -12.53
C GLY A 33 0.18 -3.89 -11.60
N TRP A 34 -0.08 -3.22 -10.49
CA TRP A 34 -1.10 -3.67 -9.54
C TRP A 34 -2.52 -3.55 -10.11
N THR A 35 -2.86 -2.44 -10.76
CA THR A 35 -4.18 -2.30 -11.42
C THR A 35 -4.37 -3.37 -12.49
N GLY A 36 -3.38 -3.55 -13.36
CA GLY A 36 -3.42 -4.57 -14.41
C GLY A 36 -3.52 -5.99 -13.87
N GLY A 37 -2.84 -6.28 -12.77
CA GLY A 37 -2.94 -7.58 -12.09
C GLY A 37 -4.35 -7.87 -11.58
N TYR A 38 -5.04 -6.87 -11.02
CA TYR A 38 -6.44 -7.03 -10.65
C TYR A 38 -7.36 -7.27 -11.86
N VAL A 39 -7.13 -6.55 -12.97
CA VAL A 39 -7.88 -6.75 -14.21
C VAL A 39 -7.69 -8.18 -14.73
N LEU A 40 -6.44 -8.68 -14.76
CA LEU A 40 -6.16 -10.07 -15.16
C LEU A 40 -6.87 -11.08 -14.26
N LEU A 41 -6.82 -10.89 -12.94
CA LEU A 41 -7.52 -11.72 -11.98
C LEU A 41 -9.03 -11.70 -12.21
N ALA A 42 -9.62 -10.53 -12.36
CA ALA A 42 -11.06 -10.36 -12.55
C ALA A 42 -11.58 -10.98 -13.87
N MET A 43 -10.82 -10.84 -14.95
CA MET A 43 -11.23 -11.32 -16.28
C MET A 43 -10.88 -12.79 -16.51
N LEU A 44 -9.68 -13.22 -16.13
CA LEU A 44 -9.15 -14.52 -16.51
C LEU A 44 -9.22 -15.57 -15.40
N LEU A 45 -9.18 -15.18 -14.12
CA LEU A 45 -9.11 -16.15 -13.02
C LEU A 45 -10.43 -16.28 -12.25
N ALA A 46 -11.00 -15.20 -11.76
CA ALA A 46 -12.14 -15.24 -10.85
C ALA A 46 -13.35 -16.06 -11.35
N PRO A 47 -13.84 -15.89 -12.60
CA PRO A 47 -14.97 -16.67 -13.10
C PRO A 47 -14.64 -18.16 -13.25
N TYR A 48 -13.45 -18.48 -13.72
CA TYR A 48 -13.04 -19.87 -13.99
C TYR A 48 -12.78 -20.63 -12.69
N LEU A 49 -12.09 -20.02 -11.74
CA LEU A 49 -11.85 -20.59 -10.43
C LEU A 49 -13.16 -20.82 -9.67
N ARG A 50 -14.11 -19.88 -9.75
CA ARG A 50 -15.45 -20.07 -9.17
C ARG A 50 -16.21 -21.21 -9.86
N LYS A 51 -16.14 -21.35 -11.18
CA LYS A 51 -16.75 -22.44 -11.92
C LYS A 51 -16.17 -23.81 -11.51
N TYR A 52 -14.87 -23.86 -11.22
CA TYR A 52 -14.20 -25.08 -10.74
C TYR A 52 -14.66 -25.50 -9.36
N GLY A 53 -15.02 -24.57 -8.47
CA GLY A 53 -15.76 -24.82 -7.23
C GLY A 53 -14.92 -25.34 -6.06
N LYS A 54 -13.63 -25.04 -6.01
CA LYS A 54 -12.71 -25.42 -4.91
C LYS A 54 -12.51 -24.24 -3.93
N PHE A 55 -11.84 -24.51 -2.79
CA PHE A 55 -11.67 -23.52 -1.74
C PHE A 55 -10.34 -22.76 -1.81
N THR A 56 -9.29 -23.42 -2.31
CA THR A 56 -7.93 -22.88 -2.30
C THR A 56 -7.26 -23.01 -3.65
N VAL A 57 -6.23 -22.19 -3.89
CA VAL A 57 -5.40 -22.30 -5.09
C VAL A 57 -4.60 -23.62 -5.13
N PRO A 58 -3.96 -24.06 -4.02
CA PRO A 58 -3.27 -25.34 -4.00
C PRO A 58 -4.18 -26.54 -4.27
N GLU A 59 -5.43 -26.53 -3.76
CA GLU A 59 -6.41 -27.57 -4.08
C GLU A 59 -6.70 -27.61 -5.59
N PHE A 60 -6.94 -26.45 -6.20
CA PHE A 60 -7.14 -26.35 -7.64
C PHE A 60 -5.96 -26.90 -8.43
N ILE A 61 -4.72 -26.56 -8.05
CA ILE A 61 -3.50 -27.04 -8.71
C ILE A 61 -3.37 -28.54 -8.54
N GLY A 62 -3.52 -29.06 -7.32
CA GLY A 62 -3.45 -30.47 -7.02
C GLY A 62 -4.42 -31.31 -7.83
N ASP A 63 -5.65 -30.88 -7.94
CA ASP A 63 -6.69 -31.54 -8.71
C ASP A 63 -6.48 -31.42 -10.24
N ARG A 64 -6.06 -30.23 -10.71
CA ARG A 64 -5.82 -29.98 -12.14
C ARG A 64 -4.71 -30.84 -12.71
N TYR A 65 -3.66 -31.08 -11.91
CA TYR A 65 -2.52 -31.92 -12.30
C TYR A 65 -2.60 -33.36 -11.77
N TYR A 66 -3.67 -33.73 -11.06
CA TYR A 66 -3.83 -35.06 -10.44
C TYR A 66 -2.63 -35.45 -9.58
N SER A 67 -2.02 -34.52 -8.85
CA SER A 67 -0.76 -34.69 -8.17
C SER A 67 -0.75 -34.09 -6.76
N LYS A 68 -0.52 -34.99 -5.76
CA LYS A 68 -0.30 -34.55 -4.37
C LYS A 68 0.97 -33.70 -4.23
N THR A 69 2.01 -34.06 -4.99
CA THR A 69 3.27 -33.29 -5.01
C THR A 69 3.03 -31.86 -5.52
N ALA A 70 2.26 -31.69 -6.60
CA ALA A 70 1.91 -30.39 -7.11
C ALA A 70 1.13 -29.56 -6.07
N ARG A 71 0.21 -30.17 -5.32
CA ARG A 71 -0.51 -29.52 -4.21
C ARG A 71 0.45 -29.06 -3.12
N ILE A 72 1.39 -29.92 -2.67
CA ILE A 72 2.38 -29.58 -1.64
C ILE A 72 3.25 -28.39 -2.08
N VAL A 73 3.79 -28.45 -3.30
CA VAL A 73 4.61 -27.37 -3.85
C VAL A 73 3.81 -26.06 -3.91
N ALA A 74 2.56 -26.11 -4.37
CA ALA A 74 1.69 -24.94 -4.41
C ALA A 74 1.43 -24.33 -3.02
N VAL A 75 1.26 -25.18 -1.97
CA VAL A 75 1.12 -24.71 -0.58
C VAL A 75 2.40 -24.03 -0.10
N LEU A 76 3.56 -24.62 -0.34
CA LEU A 76 4.85 -24.04 0.06
C LEU A 76 5.05 -22.67 -0.62
N CYS A 77 4.80 -22.56 -1.92
CA CYS A 77 4.86 -21.31 -2.65
C CYS A 77 3.88 -20.28 -2.08
N LEU A 78 2.63 -20.68 -1.78
CA LEU A 78 1.62 -19.81 -1.18
C LEU A 78 2.07 -19.29 0.20
N ILE A 79 2.59 -20.15 1.06
CA ILE A 79 3.06 -19.77 2.40
C ILE A 79 4.21 -18.76 2.28
N ILE A 80 5.21 -19.03 1.45
CA ILE A 80 6.36 -18.14 1.27
C ILE A 80 5.91 -16.78 0.75
N ALA A 81 5.10 -16.76 -0.31
CA ALA A 81 4.58 -15.51 -0.89
C ALA A 81 3.74 -14.72 0.13
N SER A 82 2.83 -15.40 0.84
CA SER A 82 1.95 -14.76 1.82
C SER A 82 2.72 -14.24 3.04
N LEU A 83 3.71 -14.99 3.57
CA LEU A 83 4.56 -14.54 4.68
C LEU A 83 5.37 -13.31 4.28
N THR A 84 5.99 -13.32 3.10
CA THR A 84 6.73 -12.16 2.59
C THR A 84 5.82 -10.92 2.52
N TYR A 85 4.59 -11.12 2.09
CA TYR A 85 3.62 -10.02 2.01
C TYR A 85 3.14 -9.56 3.40
N VAL A 86 2.92 -10.47 4.35
CA VAL A 86 2.60 -10.13 5.76
C VAL A 86 3.69 -9.26 6.37
N ILE A 87 4.97 -9.58 6.15
CA ILE A 87 6.09 -8.76 6.64
C ILE A 87 5.98 -7.32 6.13
N GLY A 88 5.67 -7.12 4.85
CA GLY A 88 5.42 -5.80 4.28
C GLY A 88 4.23 -5.07 4.90
N GLN A 89 3.12 -5.79 5.19
CA GLN A 89 1.97 -5.21 5.88
C GLN A 89 2.32 -4.78 7.31
N MET A 90 3.08 -5.62 8.01
CA MET A 90 3.50 -5.34 9.39
C MET A 90 4.44 -4.13 9.46
N LYS A 91 5.26 -3.87 8.44
CA LYS A 91 6.03 -2.62 8.36
C LYS A 91 5.10 -1.41 8.38
N GLY A 92 4.06 -1.39 7.57
CA GLY A 92 3.08 -0.30 7.54
C GLY A 92 2.35 -0.10 8.88
N VAL A 93 1.99 -1.22 9.54
CA VAL A 93 1.42 -1.20 10.90
C VAL A 93 2.40 -0.58 11.90
N GLY A 94 3.66 -1.02 11.88
CA GLY A 94 4.71 -0.50 12.77
C GLY A 94 4.92 1.01 12.60
N VAL A 95 4.99 1.49 11.36
CA VAL A 95 5.11 2.93 11.03
C VAL A 95 3.94 3.73 11.60
N ALA A 96 2.71 3.28 11.36
CA ALA A 96 1.52 4.00 11.80
C ALA A 96 1.39 4.00 13.33
N PHE A 97 1.54 2.85 13.99
CA PHE A 97 1.44 2.79 15.45
C PHE A 97 2.58 3.54 16.16
N SER A 98 3.82 3.43 15.65
CA SER A 98 4.94 4.17 16.21
C SER A 98 4.69 5.68 16.19
N ARG A 99 4.23 6.21 15.05
CA ARG A 99 3.98 7.65 14.91
C ARG A 99 2.80 8.13 15.74
N PHE A 100 1.66 7.43 15.69
CA PHE A 100 0.41 7.94 16.25
C PHE A 100 0.11 7.52 17.68
N LEU A 101 0.76 6.45 18.19
CA LEU A 101 0.75 6.10 19.61
C LEU A 101 1.98 6.62 20.36
N GLU A 102 2.92 7.24 19.63
CA GLU A 102 4.18 7.75 20.21
C GLU A 102 4.97 6.65 20.96
N VAL A 103 4.96 5.44 20.40
CA VAL A 103 5.68 4.29 20.94
C VAL A 103 6.84 3.87 20.06
N GLU A 104 7.80 3.15 20.61
CA GLU A 104 8.87 2.55 19.84
C GLU A 104 8.32 1.62 18.74
N TYR A 105 8.97 1.62 17.57
CA TYR A 105 8.53 0.86 16.39
C TYR A 105 8.26 -0.63 16.71
N ALA A 106 9.13 -1.28 17.49
CA ALA A 106 8.98 -2.69 17.83
C ALA A 106 7.72 -2.95 18.68
N LEU A 107 7.41 -2.04 19.61
CA LEU A 107 6.18 -2.12 20.42
C LEU A 107 4.93 -1.86 19.57
N GLY A 108 4.96 -0.85 18.71
CA GLY A 108 3.87 -0.56 17.77
C GLY A 108 3.57 -1.74 16.85
N LEU A 109 4.62 -2.39 16.33
CA LEU A 109 4.52 -3.62 15.54
C LEU A 109 3.86 -4.75 16.35
N GLY A 110 4.30 -4.98 17.58
CA GLY A 110 3.75 -6.00 18.47
C GLY A 110 2.27 -5.80 18.79
N ILE A 111 1.86 -4.56 19.06
CA ILE A 111 0.44 -4.20 19.29
C ILE A 111 -0.39 -4.53 18.04
N GLY A 112 0.08 -4.11 16.87
CA GLY A 112 -0.62 -4.36 15.61
C GLY A 112 -0.75 -5.84 15.28
N MET A 113 0.31 -6.62 15.46
CA MET A 113 0.28 -8.08 15.29
C MET A 113 -0.74 -8.74 16.22
N PHE A 114 -0.77 -8.34 17.48
CA PHE A 114 -1.73 -8.87 18.45
C PHE A 114 -3.18 -8.55 18.05
N VAL A 115 -3.47 -7.33 17.64
CA VAL A 115 -4.81 -6.91 17.19
C VAL A 115 -5.24 -7.74 15.98
N VAL A 116 -4.38 -7.90 14.96
CA VAL A 116 -4.69 -8.73 13.78
C VAL A 116 -4.97 -10.17 14.17
N TRP A 117 -4.10 -10.75 15.00
CA TRP A 117 -4.23 -12.13 15.44
C TRP A 117 -5.57 -12.38 16.15
N VAL A 118 -5.95 -11.52 17.08
CA VAL A 118 -7.21 -11.65 17.85
C VAL A 118 -8.40 -11.71 16.91
N TYR A 119 -8.59 -10.73 16.04
CA TYR A 119 -9.81 -10.73 15.22
C TYR A 119 -9.75 -11.73 14.05
N ALA A 120 -8.56 -12.10 13.54
CA ALA A 120 -8.42 -13.11 12.51
C ALA A 120 -8.75 -14.50 13.04
N VAL A 121 -8.20 -14.88 14.20
CA VAL A 121 -8.44 -16.18 14.85
C VAL A 121 -9.90 -16.35 15.29
N LEU A 122 -10.50 -15.29 15.87
CA LEU A 122 -11.89 -15.35 16.37
C LEU A 122 -12.93 -15.19 15.26
N GLY A 123 -12.66 -14.31 14.28
CA GLY A 123 -13.62 -13.93 13.26
C GLY A 123 -13.74 -14.90 12.08
N GLY A 124 -12.65 -15.57 11.72
CA GLY A 124 -12.57 -16.41 10.52
C GLY A 124 -12.96 -15.64 9.25
N MET A 125 -13.28 -16.35 8.16
CA MET A 125 -13.62 -15.74 6.86
C MET A 125 -14.79 -14.73 6.96
N LYS A 126 -15.83 -15.03 7.73
CA LYS A 126 -17.02 -14.18 7.86
C LYS A 126 -16.70 -12.90 8.64
N GLY A 127 -16.01 -13.01 9.77
CA GLY A 127 -15.60 -11.86 10.58
C GLY A 127 -14.65 -10.95 9.82
N ILE A 128 -13.63 -11.51 9.16
CA ILE A 128 -12.68 -10.77 8.34
C ILE A 128 -13.40 -10.03 7.20
N THR A 129 -14.40 -10.64 6.57
CA THR A 129 -15.16 -9.99 5.49
C THR A 129 -15.91 -8.74 6.00
N TYR A 130 -16.55 -8.81 7.16
CA TYR A 130 -17.27 -7.65 7.73
C TYR A 130 -16.31 -6.55 8.19
N THR A 131 -15.20 -6.91 8.84
CA THR A 131 -14.19 -5.91 9.22
C THR A 131 -13.58 -5.22 8.00
N GLN A 132 -13.30 -5.94 6.92
CA GLN A 132 -12.79 -5.37 5.69
C GLN A 132 -13.78 -4.41 4.99
N ILE A 133 -15.08 -4.65 5.07
CA ILE A 133 -16.08 -3.71 4.55
C ILE A 133 -16.00 -2.38 5.33
N ALA A 134 -15.94 -2.45 6.66
CA ALA A 134 -15.78 -1.25 7.49
C ALA A 134 -14.44 -0.55 7.23
N GLN A 135 -13.35 -1.31 7.14
CA GLN A 135 -12.02 -0.81 6.84
C GLN A 135 -11.96 -0.12 5.47
N TYR A 136 -12.65 -0.67 4.44
CA TYR A 136 -12.74 -0.01 3.14
C TYR A 136 -13.38 1.38 3.25
N CYS A 137 -14.48 1.50 3.99
CA CYS A 137 -15.13 2.79 4.18
C CYS A 137 -14.17 3.81 4.84
N VAL A 138 -13.42 3.39 5.85
CA VAL A 138 -12.43 4.26 6.49
C VAL A 138 -11.32 4.64 5.49
N MET A 139 -10.78 3.67 4.77
CA MET A 139 -9.67 3.88 3.82
C MET A 139 -10.01 4.88 2.72
N ILE A 140 -11.20 4.75 2.10
CA ILE A 140 -11.54 5.63 0.97
C ILE A 140 -11.66 7.09 1.41
N PHE A 141 -12.28 7.35 2.57
CA PHE A 141 -12.34 8.71 3.13
C PHE A 141 -10.97 9.20 3.59
N ALA A 142 -10.19 8.35 4.26
CA ALA A 142 -8.86 8.67 4.75
C ALA A 142 -7.88 9.03 3.63
N TYR A 143 -8.06 8.49 2.43
CA TYR A 143 -7.21 8.79 1.28
C TYR A 143 -7.71 10.00 0.48
N THR A 144 -9.01 10.09 0.24
CA THR A 144 -9.58 11.12 -0.63
C THR A 144 -9.73 12.47 0.06
N VAL A 145 -10.12 12.50 1.34
CA VAL A 145 -10.35 13.77 2.06
C VAL A 145 -9.09 14.64 2.11
N PRO A 146 -7.94 14.16 2.61
CA PRO A 146 -6.73 14.99 2.61
C PRO A 146 -6.26 15.34 1.19
N ALA A 147 -6.42 14.45 0.22
CA ALA A 147 -6.07 14.73 -1.16
C ALA A 147 -6.89 15.89 -1.76
N VAL A 148 -8.19 15.96 -1.44
CA VAL A 148 -9.05 17.09 -1.83
C VAL A 148 -8.58 18.39 -1.18
N PHE A 149 -8.32 18.40 0.12
CA PHE A 149 -7.85 19.62 0.81
C PHE A 149 -6.50 20.09 0.28
N ILE A 150 -5.57 19.20 0.06
CA ILE A 150 -4.24 19.53 -0.47
C ILE A 150 -4.34 20.04 -1.91
N SER A 151 -5.16 19.41 -2.74
CA SER A 151 -5.40 19.85 -4.11
C SER A 151 -6.03 21.25 -4.15
N LEU A 152 -7.02 21.51 -3.29
CA LEU A 152 -7.62 22.84 -3.13
C LEU A 152 -6.58 23.87 -2.69
N HIS A 153 -5.72 23.54 -1.74
CA HIS A 153 -4.69 24.44 -1.23
C HIS A 153 -3.66 24.79 -2.30
N LEU A 154 -3.17 23.78 -3.04
CA LEU A 154 -2.11 23.97 -4.04
C LEU A 154 -2.61 24.55 -5.37
N THR A 155 -3.80 24.15 -5.82
CA THR A 155 -4.29 24.46 -7.18
C THR A 155 -5.65 25.14 -7.24
N GLY A 156 -6.34 25.30 -6.11
CA GLY A 156 -7.72 25.80 -6.09
C GLY A 156 -8.77 24.81 -6.62
N ILE A 157 -8.37 23.58 -6.99
CA ILE A 157 -9.24 22.57 -7.60
C ILE A 157 -9.51 21.43 -6.61
N PRO A 158 -10.78 21.09 -6.30
CA PRO A 158 -11.11 20.06 -5.32
C PRO A 158 -10.91 18.63 -5.82
N ILE A 159 -10.69 18.41 -7.11
CA ILE A 159 -10.50 17.09 -7.71
C ILE A 159 -9.00 16.84 -7.90
N PRO A 160 -8.33 16.00 -7.06
CA PRO A 160 -6.88 15.84 -7.08
C PRO A 160 -6.32 15.43 -8.44
N GLN A 161 -7.05 14.60 -9.18
CA GLN A 161 -6.64 14.13 -10.53
C GLN A 161 -6.59 15.30 -11.53
N VAL A 162 -7.48 16.29 -11.39
CA VAL A 162 -7.49 17.49 -12.22
C VAL A 162 -6.45 18.48 -11.71
N GLY A 163 -6.35 18.66 -10.38
CA GLY A 163 -5.34 19.50 -9.73
C GLY A 163 -3.92 19.11 -10.11
N LEU A 164 -3.63 17.82 -10.27
CA LEU A 164 -2.31 17.33 -10.70
C LEU A 164 -1.83 17.95 -12.02
N GLY A 165 -2.73 18.18 -12.97
CA GLY A 165 -2.43 18.76 -14.28
C GLY A 165 -2.76 20.25 -14.38
N SER A 166 -3.00 20.94 -13.26
CA SER A 166 -3.41 22.33 -13.22
C SER A 166 -2.31 23.27 -12.76
N THR A 167 -2.54 24.58 -12.94
CA THR A 167 -1.65 25.63 -12.42
C THR A 167 -1.80 25.78 -10.91
N LEU A 168 -0.75 26.29 -10.26
CA LEU A 168 -0.76 26.62 -8.84
C LEU A 168 -1.74 27.79 -8.56
N ALA A 169 -2.30 27.79 -7.36
CA ALA A 169 -3.25 28.83 -6.91
C ALA A 169 -2.56 30.14 -6.47
N ASP A 170 -1.22 30.18 -6.47
CA ASP A 170 -0.41 31.33 -6.08
C ASP A 170 -0.41 32.49 -7.08
N GLY A 171 -1.10 32.34 -8.20
CA GLY A 171 -1.19 33.34 -9.26
C GLY A 171 0.04 33.39 -10.19
N SER A 172 1.01 32.52 -10.02
CA SER A 172 2.20 32.43 -10.88
C SER A 172 1.90 31.98 -12.31
N GLY A 173 0.78 31.26 -12.51
CA GLY A 173 0.44 30.61 -13.78
C GLY A 173 1.30 29.37 -14.09
N VAL A 174 2.15 28.95 -13.17
CA VAL A 174 3.02 27.76 -13.32
C VAL A 174 2.21 26.51 -13.01
N TYR A 175 2.37 25.45 -13.83
CA TYR A 175 1.75 24.16 -13.55
C TYR A 175 2.40 23.48 -12.35
N LEU A 176 1.62 22.75 -11.57
CA LEU A 176 2.10 22.01 -10.37
C LEU A 176 3.26 21.09 -10.71
N LEU A 177 3.16 20.32 -11.79
CA LEU A 177 4.21 19.40 -12.21
C LEU A 177 5.47 20.12 -12.71
N ASP A 178 5.32 21.24 -13.43
CA ASP A 178 6.46 22.05 -13.87
C ASP A 178 7.19 22.66 -12.68
N LYS A 179 6.47 23.15 -11.65
CA LYS A 179 7.06 23.64 -10.41
C LYS A 179 7.86 22.54 -9.71
N LEU A 180 7.30 21.34 -9.63
CA LEU A 180 7.98 20.19 -9.03
C LEU A 180 9.26 19.83 -9.83
N ASP A 181 9.15 19.77 -11.15
CA ASP A 181 10.32 19.50 -12.02
C ASP A 181 11.42 20.56 -11.86
N LEU A 182 11.05 21.84 -11.79
CA LEU A 182 12.00 22.92 -11.56
C LEU A 182 12.75 22.73 -10.23
N ILE A 183 12.05 22.47 -9.13
CA ILE A 183 12.69 22.31 -7.81
C ILE A 183 13.60 21.07 -7.80
N VAL A 184 13.10 19.91 -8.24
CA VAL A 184 13.91 18.68 -8.15
C VAL A 184 15.12 18.72 -9.06
N THR A 185 15.03 19.34 -10.24
CA THR A 185 16.18 19.48 -11.16
C THR A 185 17.20 20.51 -10.66
N ASP A 186 16.77 21.62 -10.05
CA ASP A 186 17.65 22.61 -9.43
C ASP A 186 18.50 21.99 -8.29
N LEU A 187 17.91 21.00 -7.59
CA LEU A 187 18.59 20.26 -6.52
C LEU A 187 19.37 19.02 -7.02
N GLY A 188 19.49 18.86 -8.34
CA GLY A 188 20.25 17.80 -8.99
C GLY A 188 19.55 16.44 -9.07
N PHE A 189 18.30 16.32 -8.62
CA PHE A 189 17.50 15.11 -8.83
C PHE A 189 17.09 14.97 -10.30
N LYS A 190 16.65 13.76 -10.68
CA LYS A 190 16.05 13.54 -12.00
C LYS A 190 14.72 14.27 -12.11
N GLU A 191 14.43 14.78 -13.29
CA GLU A 191 13.14 15.39 -13.62
C GLU A 191 11.98 14.42 -13.29
N TYR A 192 11.00 14.89 -12.53
CA TYR A 192 9.95 14.06 -11.97
C TYR A 192 9.03 13.45 -13.03
N THR A 193 8.67 14.25 -14.04
CA THR A 193 7.69 13.87 -15.06
C THR A 193 8.26 12.95 -16.13
N THR A 194 9.59 12.86 -16.31
CA THR A 194 10.23 12.10 -17.38
C THR A 194 11.17 10.98 -16.89
N ALA A 195 11.53 10.99 -15.60
CA ALA A 195 12.45 10.00 -15.03
C ALA A 195 11.93 8.57 -15.19
N LYS A 196 12.66 7.74 -15.93
CA LYS A 196 12.33 6.33 -16.13
C LYS A 196 13.02 5.44 -15.11
N LEU A 197 12.36 4.33 -14.76
CA LEU A 197 12.96 3.25 -13.99
C LEU A 197 13.75 2.32 -14.95
N GLY A 198 14.95 2.74 -15.30
CA GLY A 198 15.77 2.12 -16.33
C GLY A 198 15.28 2.43 -17.76
N SER A 199 15.34 1.47 -18.67
CA SER A 199 14.85 1.62 -20.04
C SER A 199 13.32 1.43 -20.12
N SER A 200 12.72 1.84 -21.26
CA SER A 200 11.30 1.61 -21.52
C SER A 200 10.96 0.11 -21.53
N LEU A 201 11.86 -0.74 -22.01
CA LEU A 201 11.71 -2.19 -21.95
C LEU A 201 11.73 -2.68 -20.50
N ASN A 202 12.62 -2.17 -19.68
CA ASN A 202 12.67 -2.50 -18.25
C ASN A 202 11.37 -2.12 -17.55
N MET A 203 10.82 -0.92 -17.79
CA MET A 203 9.53 -0.50 -17.25
C MET A 203 8.39 -1.41 -17.69
N PHE A 204 8.35 -1.81 -18.97
CA PHE A 204 7.36 -2.75 -19.48
C PHE A 204 7.45 -4.11 -18.81
N MET A 205 8.66 -4.69 -18.73
CA MET A 205 8.88 -6.01 -18.09
C MET A 205 8.59 -5.95 -16.59
N TYR A 206 8.92 -4.86 -15.92
CA TYR A 206 8.61 -4.65 -14.51
C TYR A 206 7.09 -4.58 -14.27
N THR A 207 6.38 -3.79 -15.09
CA THR A 207 4.92 -3.71 -15.05
C THR A 207 4.27 -5.07 -15.30
N LEU A 208 4.72 -5.80 -16.33
CA LEU A 208 4.21 -7.13 -16.68
C LEU A 208 4.44 -8.14 -15.54
N SER A 209 5.63 -8.12 -14.95
CA SER A 209 5.96 -8.96 -13.78
C SER A 209 5.02 -8.70 -12.61
N LEU A 210 4.78 -7.43 -12.29
CA LEU A 210 3.82 -7.05 -11.24
C LEU A 210 2.40 -7.47 -11.57
N MET A 211 1.96 -7.29 -12.83
CA MET A 211 0.63 -7.71 -13.28
C MET A 211 0.41 -9.22 -13.10
N ILE A 212 1.34 -10.03 -13.57
CA ILE A 212 1.25 -11.50 -13.48
C ILE A 212 1.31 -11.94 -12.02
N GLY A 213 2.26 -11.38 -11.23
CA GLY A 213 2.45 -11.74 -9.83
C GLY A 213 1.22 -11.39 -8.98
N THR A 214 0.68 -10.19 -9.14
CA THR A 214 -0.47 -9.75 -8.33
C THR A 214 -1.80 -10.39 -8.76
N ALA A 215 -1.94 -10.82 -10.01
CA ALA A 215 -3.09 -11.61 -10.44
C ALA A 215 -3.20 -12.94 -9.69
N GLY A 216 -2.08 -13.49 -9.22
CA GLY A 216 -2.00 -14.75 -8.48
C GLY A 216 -2.14 -14.64 -6.95
N LEU A 217 -2.49 -13.47 -6.39
CA LEU A 217 -2.56 -13.28 -4.94
C LEU A 217 -3.61 -14.19 -4.27
N PRO A 218 -3.18 -15.14 -3.40
CA PRO A 218 -4.07 -16.20 -2.91
C PRO A 218 -5.20 -15.68 -2.02
N HIS A 219 -4.93 -14.72 -1.14
CA HIS A 219 -5.91 -14.14 -0.24
C HIS A 219 -7.05 -13.41 -0.99
N VAL A 220 -6.75 -12.77 -2.12
CA VAL A 220 -7.76 -12.15 -2.99
C VAL A 220 -8.56 -13.20 -3.76
N ILE A 221 -7.88 -14.20 -4.33
CA ILE A 221 -8.50 -15.29 -5.08
C ILE A 221 -9.51 -16.04 -4.21
N MET A 222 -9.21 -16.32 -2.95
CA MET A 222 -10.09 -17.02 -2.01
C MET A 222 -11.47 -16.34 -1.89
N ARG A 223 -11.56 -15.02 -2.05
CA ARG A 223 -12.83 -14.29 -1.99
C ARG A 223 -13.79 -14.71 -3.09
N PHE A 224 -13.28 -15.04 -4.27
CA PHE A 224 -14.13 -15.47 -5.39
C PHE A 224 -14.65 -16.91 -5.23
N PHE A 225 -13.95 -17.76 -4.51
CA PHE A 225 -14.44 -19.08 -4.16
C PHE A 225 -15.67 -19.04 -3.23
N THR A 226 -15.77 -18.02 -2.38
CA THR A 226 -16.89 -17.89 -1.42
C THR A 226 -18.15 -17.28 -2.03
N THR A 227 -18.12 -16.79 -3.27
CA THR A 227 -19.33 -16.25 -3.93
C THR A 227 -20.26 -17.38 -4.36
N PRO A 228 -21.60 -17.21 -4.27
CA PRO A 228 -22.54 -18.29 -4.57
C PRO A 228 -22.52 -18.75 -6.04
N THR A 229 -22.34 -17.81 -6.97
CA THR A 229 -22.45 -18.07 -8.41
C THR A 229 -21.31 -17.44 -9.23
N VAL A 230 -21.07 -17.95 -10.45
CA VAL A 230 -20.10 -17.36 -11.38
C VAL A 230 -20.49 -15.93 -11.77
N LYS A 231 -21.82 -15.66 -11.95
CA LYS A 231 -22.32 -14.29 -12.20
C LYS A 231 -22.02 -13.37 -11.03
N GLY A 232 -22.20 -13.87 -9.79
CA GLY A 232 -21.84 -13.15 -8.57
C GLY A 232 -20.34 -12.84 -8.47
N ALA A 233 -19.49 -13.79 -8.85
CA ALA A 233 -18.04 -13.58 -8.88
C ALA A 233 -17.63 -12.48 -9.89
N ARG A 234 -18.19 -12.50 -11.10
CA ARG A 234 -17.96 -11.45 -12.13
C ARG A 234 -18.45 -10.08 -11.65
N SER A 235 -19.66 -10.00 -11.11
CA SER A 235 -20.21 -8.74 -10.59
C SER A 235 -19.38 -8.20 -9.43
N SER A 236 -18.99 -9.07 -8.50
CA SER A 236 -18.12 -8.71 -7.36
C SER A 236 -16.76 -8.19 -7.84
N ALA A 237 -16.15 -8.84 -8.83
CA ALA A 237 -14.87 -8.43 -9.41
C ALA A 237 -14.97 -7.05 -10.09
N GLY A 238 -16.04 -6.79 -10.84
CA GLY A 238 -16.29 -5.50 -11.48
C GLY A 238 -16.47 -4.36 -10.47
N TRP A 239 -17.30 -4.56 -9.45
CA TRP A 239 -17.48 -3.57 -8.39
C TRP A 239 -16.20 -3.32 -7.60
N ALA A 240 -15.43 -4.37 -7.29
CA ALA A 240 -14.17 -4.20 -6.59
C ALA A 240 -13.16 -3.40 -7.43
N LEU A 241 -13.15 -3.57 -8.76
CA LEU A 241 -12.32 -2.74 -9.64
C LEU A 241 -12.67 -1.25 -9.54
N ILE A 242 -13.96 -0.91 -9.50
CA ILE A 242 -14.41 0.48 -9.30
C ILE A 242 -13.92 1.01 -7.96
N PHE A 243 -14.05 0.23 -6.89
CA PHE A 243 -13.59 0.62 -5.55
C PHE A 243 -12.07 0.77 -5.47
N ILE A 244 -11.31 -0.06 -6.16
CA ILE A 244 -9.84 0.05 -6.26
C ILE A 244 -9.47 1.30 -7.08
N ALA A 245 -10.12 1.52 -8.22
CA ALA A 245 -9.87 2.66 -9.09
C ALA A 245 -10.13 4.00 -8.37
N ALA A 246 -11.13 4.06 -7.50
CA ALA A 246 -11.44 5.27 -6.72
C ALA A 246 -10.24 5.77 -5.89
N LEU A 247 -9.43 4.85 -5.33
CA LEU A 247 -8.20 5.21 -4.61
C LEU A 247 -7.01 5.36 -5.57
N TYR A 248 -6.82 4.42 -6.49
CA TYR A 248 -5.63 4.37 -7.33
C TYR A 248 -5.52 5.54 -8.31
N THR A 249 -6.63 6.10 -8.77
CA THR A 249 -6.61 7.29 -9.62
C THR A 249 -6.19 8.56 -8.88
N VAL A 250 -6.33 8.59 -7.55
CA VAL A 250 -5.90 9.72 -6.70
C VAL A 250 -4.41 9.61 -6.34
N ALA A 251 -3.84 8.41 -6.30
CA ALA A 251 -2.49 8.17 -5.79
C ALA A 251 -1.37 8.95 -6.51
N PRO A 252 -1.39 9.16 -7.85
CA PRO A 252 -0.39 10.00 -8.51
C PRO A 252 -0.42 11.45 -8.03
N ALA A 253 -1.61 12.01 -7.84
CA ALA A 253 -1.77 13.37 -7.32
C ALA A 253 -1.26 13.48 -5.88
N VAL A 254 -1.61 12.51 -5.02
CA VAL A 254 -1.09 12.46 -3.64
C VAL A 254 0.43 12.37 -3.64
N GLY A 255 1.03 11.54 -4.49
CA GLY A 255 2.49 11.40 -4.57
C GLY A 255 3.19 12.69 -5.02
N ALA A 256 2.73 13.31 -6.10
CA ALA A 256 3.31 14.54 -6.62
C ALA A 256 3.15 15.72 -5.64
N MET A 257 1.93 15.90 -5.10
CA MET A 257 1.63 16.96 -4.14
C MET A 257 2.40 16.79 -2.83
N ALA A 258 2.55 15.54 -2.35
CA ALA A 258 3.36 15.25 -1.17
C ALA A 258 4.84 15.56 -1.41
N ARG A 259 5.36 15.24 -2.60
CA ARG A 259 6.75 15.56 -2.96
C ARG A 259 6.95 17.08 -3.04
N LEU A 260 6.01 17.79 -3.67
CA LEU A 260 6.07 19.24 -3.78
C LEU A 260 6.05 19.90 -2.39
N ASN A 261 5.09 19.55 -1.54
CA ASN A 261 4.98 20.07 -0.17
C ASN A 261 6.26 19.83 0.63
N LEU A 262 6.84 18.62 0.53
CA LEU A 262 8.09 18.28 1.21
C LEU A 262 9.23 19.18 0.73
N MET A 263 9.39 19.34 -0.59
CA MET A 263 10.47 20.13 -1.18
C MET A 263 10.31 21.62 -0.85
N GLU A 264 9.11 22.18 -0.99
CA GLU A 264 8.85 23.58 -0.66
C GLU A 264 9.05 23.89 0.83
N THR A 265 8.85 22.90 1.71
CA THR A 265 9.09 23.09 3.14
C THR A 265 10.56 22.99 3.51
N ILE A 266 11.31 22.06 2.92
CA ILE A 266 12.70 21.79 3.33
C ILE A 266 13.68 22.60 2.50
N GLN A 267 13.53 22.55 1.16
CA GLN A 267 14.46 23.22 0.24
C GLN A 267 13.79 23.55 -1.09
N PRO A 268 13.14 24.74 -1.19
CA PRO A 268 12.44 25.17 -2.41
C PRO A 268 13.35 25.51 -3.58
N SER A 269 14.65 25.73 -3.33
CA SER A 269 15.66 25.98 -4.37
C SER A 269 17.08 25.66 -3.89
N SER A 270 18.05 25.70 -4.80
CA SER A 270 19.48 25.52 -4.47
C SER A 270 20.05 26.62 -3.55
N THR A 271 19.37 27.78 -3.47
CA THR A 271 19.80 28.92 -2.65
C THR A 271 19.01 29.09 -1.37
N GLU A 272 17.85 28.48 -1.25
CA GLU A 272 16.94 28.61 -0.13
C GLU A 272 16.71 27.25 0.54
N THR A 273 17.00 27.18 1.83
CA THR A 273 16.89 25.93 2.61
C THR A 273 16.48 26.25 4.04
N LEU A 274 15.81 25.27 4.67
CA LEU A 274 15.31 25.36 6.04
C LEU A 274 16.48 25.34 7.04
N VAL A 275 16.45 26.26 7.99
CA VAL A 275 17.32 26.21 9.16
C VAL A 275 16.84 25.12 10.10
N TYR A 276 17.68 24.17 10.47
CA TYR A 276 17.26 23.02 11.27
C TYR A 276 16.64 23.40 12.63
N ALA A 277 17.11 24.47 13.25
CA ALA A 277 16.55 24.97 14.51
C ALA A 277 15.10 25.49 14.34
N GLU A 278 14.70 25.88 13.13
CA GLU A 278 13.37 26.40 12.82
C GLU A 278 12.45 25.35 12.17
N ARG A 279 12.86 24.08 12.23
CA ARG A 279 12.08 23.00 11.63
C ARG A 279 10.67 22.91 12.24
N PRO A 280 9.66 22.63 11.42
CA PRO A 280 8.29 22.50 11.89
C PRO A 280 8.11 21.24 12.77
N SER A 281 7.08 21.26 13.62
CA SER A 281 6.82 20.16 14.58
C SER A 281 6.64 18.79 13.93
N TRP A 282 6.07 18.72 12.72
CA TRP A 282 5.94 17.46 11.99
C TRP A 282 7.30 16.83 11.71
N PHE A 283 8.31 17.63 11.38
CA PHE A 283 9.65 17.13 11.11
C PHE A 283 10.25 16.45 12.34
N GLU A 284 10.21 17.13 13.50
CA GLU A 284 10.67 16.57 14.78
C GLU A 284 9.93 15.28 15.16
N ASN A 285 8.61 15.26 14.94
CA ASN A 285 7.79 14.09 15.23
C ASN A 285 8.19 12.87 14.39
N TRP A 286 8.51 13.07 13.11
CA TRP A 286 8.96 11.97 12.23
C TRP A 286 10.42 11.58 12.48
N GLU A 287 11.27 12.51 12.96
CA GLU A 287 12.62 12.18 13.42
C GLU A 287 12.60 11.21 14.60
N LYS A 288 11.71 11.42 15.57
CA LYS A 288 11.54 10.52 16.75
C LYS A 288 11.22 9.08 16.34
N THR A 289 10.57 8.87 15.20
CA THR A 289 10.31 7.52 14.68
C THR A 289 11.52 6.86 14.03
N GLY A 290 12.58 7.61 13.74
CA GLY A 290 13.73 7.17 12.99
C GLY A 290 13.45 6.93 11.48
N LEU A 291 12.30 7.38 10.96
CA LEU A 291 11.92 7.29 9.54
C LEU A 291 12.33 8.54 8.76
N LEU A 292 12.60 9.63 9.45
CA LEU A 292 13.22 10.85 8.96
C LEU A 292 14.51 11.05 9.76
N LYS A 293 15.61 11.41 9.09
CA LYS A 293 16.87 11.70 9.78
C LYS A 293 17.65 12.77 9.04
N PHE A 294 18.00 13.80 9.76
CA PHE A 294 18.94 14.85 9.37
C PHE A 294 20.32 14.61 10.01
N GLU A 295 21.38 14.97 9.31
CA GLU A 295 22.74 14.95 9.80
C GLU A 295 23.50 16.12 9.18
N ASP A 296 23.77 17.14 9.99
CA ASP A 296 24.53 18.32 9.57
C ASP A 296 25.99 17.94 9.26
N LYS A 297 26.32 17.85 7.97
CA LYS A 297 27.64 17.40 7.53
C LYS A 297 28.64 18.56 7.38
N ASN A 298 28.15 19.75 7.12
CA ASN A 298 28.96 20.93 6.87
C ASN A 298 29.04 21.89 8.06
N GLY A 299 28.21 21.69 9.09
CA GLY A 299 28.19 22.47 10.32
C GLY A 299 27.53 23.83 10.19
N ASP A 300 26.68 24.07 9.17
CA ASP A 300 26.02 25.36 8.93
C ASP A 300 24.63 25.46 9.58
N GLY A 301 24.11 24.37 10.14
CA GLY A 301 22.81 24.31 10.80
C GLY A 301 21.62 24.40 9.85
N LYS A 302 21.83 24.23 8.54
CA LYS A 302 20.79 24.25 7.51
C LYS A 302 20.62 22.86 6.90
N ILE A 303 19.45 22.59 6.31
CA ILE A 303 19.13 21.27 5.76
C ILE A 303 19.40 21.25 4.26
N GLN A 304 20.50 20.63 3.84
CA GLN A 304 20.74 20.37 2.42
C GLN A 304 20.08 19.06 1.98
N TYR A 305 19.02 19.17 1.16
CA TYR A 305 18.31 18.03 0.59
C TYR A 305 18.52 17.98 -0.93
N VAL A 306 19.65 17.43 -1.34
CA VAL A 306 20.13 17.41 -2.73
C VAL A 306 20.37 15.99 -3.21
N ALA A 307 20.50 15.81 -4.54
CA ALA A 307 20.73 14.49 -5.13
C ALA A 307 22.14 13.93 -4.88
N ASP A 308 23.14 14.80 -4.65
CA ASP A 308 24.51 14.42 -4.34
C ASP A 308 24.59 13.78 -2.95
N PRO A 309 24.90 12.47 -2.81
CA PRO A 309 24.91 11.79 -1.52
C PRO A 309 25.93 12.37 -0.52
N GLU A 310 27.00 12.99 -1.00
CA GLU A 310 28.02 13.56 -0.13
C GLU A 310 27.57 14.88 0.51
N LYS A 311 26.76 15.65 -0.23
CA LYS A 311 26.22 16.92 0.22
C LYS A 311 24.84 16.80 0.86
N ASN A 312 24.15 15.69 0.60
CA ASN A 312 22.81 15.47 1.12
C ASN A 312 22.84 15.19 2.63
N GLU A 313 22.19 16.02 3.40
CA GLU A 313 22.10 15.95 4.85
C GLU A 313 20.80 15.31 5.36
N MET A 314 19.82 15.17 4.47
CA MET A 314 18.65 14.32 4.72
C MET A 314 19.05 12.86 4.47
N VAL A 315 19.80 12.27 5.43
CA VAL A 315 20.38 10.93 5.28
C VAL A 315 19.35 9.82 5.25
N LYS A 316 18.14 10.10 5.73
CA LYS A 316 17.00 9.19 5.62
C LYS A 316 15.69 9.96 5.46
N VAL A 317 14.98 9.66 4.40
CA VAL A 317 13.57 10.02 4.19
C VAL A 317 12.86 8.75 3.74
N ASP A 318 12.20 8.05 4.68
CA ASP A 318 11.48 6.82 4.33
C ASP A 318 10.25 7.18 3.46
N ARG A 319 10.13 6.54 2.32
CA ARG A 319 9.04 6.79 1.36
C ARG A 319 7.65 6.55 1.94
N ASP A 320 7.56 5.63 2.89
CA ASP A 320 6.29 5.24 3.50
C ASP A 320 5.70 6.33 4.41
N ILE A 321 6.48 7.38 4.76
CA ILE A 321 5.92 8.51 5.51
C ILE A 321 5.11 9.48 4.62
N MET A 322 5.32 9.49 3.31
CA MET A 322 4.80 10.54 2.42
C MET A 322 3.29 10.71 2.49
N VAL A 323 2.53 9.63 2.51
CA VAL A 323 1.06 9.71 2.63
C VAL A 323 0.62 10.15 4.02
N LEU A 324 1.28 9.63 5.06
CA LEU A 324 0.91 9.88 6.45
C LEU A 324 1.34 11.27 6.92
N ALA A 325 2.50 11.76 6.48
CA ALA A 325 3.05 13.07 6.83
C ALA A 325 2.45 14.22 6.00
N ASN A 326 2.00 13.94 4.77
CA ASN A 326 1.54 15.01 3.88
C ASN A 326 0.43 15.92 4.47
N PRO A 327 -0.57 15.41 5.21
CA PRO A 327 -1.53 16.27 5.90
C PRO A 327 -0.89 17.13 7.00
N GLU A 328 0.15 16.64 7.68
CA GLU A 328 0.90 17.40 8.68
C GLU A 328 1.74 18.51 8.00
N ILE A 329 2.43 18.16 6.90
CA ILE A 329 3.25 19.08 6.11
C ILE A 329 2.37 20.22 5.53
N ALA A 330 1.19 19.84 5.02
CA ALA A 330 0.20 20.80 4.49
C ALA A 330 -0.60 21.55 5.59
N ASN A 331 -0.23 21.36 6.87
CA ASN A 331 -0.88 21.99 8.02
C ASN A 331 -2.41 21.81 8.05
N LEU A 332 -2.88 20.61 7.69
CA LEU A 332 -4.30 20.29 7.75
C LEU A 332 -4.78 20.06 9.19
N PRO A 333 -6.08 20.21 9.47
CA PRO A 333 -6.63 20.00 10.81
C PRO A 333 -6.33 18.60 11.36
N ASN A 334 -6.13 18.48 12.67
CA ASN A 334 -5.76 17.24 13.36
C ASN A 334 -6.72 16.06 13.08
N TRP A 335 -8.01 16.31 12.85
CA TRP A 335 -8.96 15.27 12.51
C TRP A 335 -8.67 14.62 11.15
N VAL A 336 -8.11 15.38 10.19
CA VAL A 336 -7.68 14.85 8.89
C VAL A 336 -6.44 13.96 9.08
N ILE A 337 -5.48 14.40 9.90
CA ILE A 337 -4.28 13.62 10.24
C ILE A 337 -4.69 12.30 10.90
N ALA A 338 -5.61 12.36 11.88
CA ALA A 338 -6.13 11.17 12.56
C ALA A 338 -6.88 10.23 11.59
N LEU A 339 -7.63 10.78 10.63
CA LEU A 339 -8.33 10.01 9.61
C LEU A 339 -7.35 9.25 8.71
N VAL A 340 -6.24 9.89 8.28
CA VAL A 340 -5.20 9.25 7.47
C VAL A 340 -4.49 8.15 8.24
N ALA A 341 -4.20 8.36 9.52
CA ALA A 341 -3.66 7.35 10.42
C ALA A 341 -4.56 6.13 10.50
N ALA A 342 -5.85 6.34 10.74
CA ALA A 342 -6.84 5.27 10.78
C ALA A 342 -6.94 4.52 9.45
N GLY A 343 -6.85 5.23 8.32
CA GLY A 343 -6.84 4.65 6.97
C GLY A 343 -5.63 3.78 6.70
N GLY A 344 -4.44 4.25 7.07
CA GLY A 344 -3.19 3.48 6.95
C GLY A 344 -3.21 2.20 7.76
N LEU A 345 -3.70 2.27 9.01
CA LEU A 345 -3.91 1.09 9.85
C LEU A 345 -4.97 0.14 9.26
N ALA A 346 -6.11 0.67 8.81
CA ALA A 346 -7.16 -0.14 8.19
C ALA A 346 -6.63 -0.89 6.96
N ALA A 347 -5.82 -0.25 6.11
CA ALA A 347 -5.21 -0.85 4.93
C ALA A 347 -4.26 -2.01 5.28
N ALA A 348 -3.36 -1.79 6.23
CA ALA A 348 -2.40 -2.80 6.66
C ALA A 348 -3.08 -4.01 7.34
N LEU A 349 -4.00 -3.73 8.25
CA LEU A 349 -4.68 -4.76 9.04
C LEU A 349 -5.66 -5.60 8.20
N SER A 350 -6.35 -4.98 7.20
CA SER A 350 -7.29 -5.70 6.32
C SER A 350 -6.62 -6.80 5.52
N THR A 351 -5.50 -6.46 4.89
CA THR A 351 -4.75 -7.38 4.05
C THR A 351 -3.98 -8.42 4.87
N ALA A 352 -3.41 -8.03 6.02
CA ALA A 352 -2.73 -8.97 6.91
C ALA A 352 -3.68 -10.09 7.36
N ALA A 353 -4.91 -9.78 7.73
CA ALA A 353 -5.91 -10.77 8.10
C ALA A 353 -6.26 -11.73 6.97
N GLY A 354 -6.41 -11.22 5.75
CA GLY A 354 -6.64 -12.04 4.55
C GLY A 354 -5.48 -13.00 4.26
N LEU A 355 -4.24 -12.52 4.40
CA LEU A 355 -3.03 -13.33 4.22
C LEU A 355 -2.89 -14.43 5.27
N LEU A 356 -3.12 -14.10 6.55
CA LEU A 356 -3.10 -15.09 7.63
C LEU A 356 -4.16 -16.18 7.40
N LEU A 357 -5.35 -15.79 6.94
CA LEU A 357 -6.39 -16.74 6.60
C LEU A 357 -5.99 -17.65 5.43
N ALA A 358 -5.32 -17.12 4.40
CA ALA A 358 -4.83 -17.91 3.28
C ALA A 358 -3.78 -18.94 3.72
N ILE A 359 -2.82 -18.53 4.56
CA ILE A 359 -1.79 -19.42 5.13
C ILE A 359 -2.47 -20.50 5.96
N SER A 360 -3.32 -20.12 6.89
CA SER A 360 -4.03 -21.02 7.79
C SER A 360 -4.88 -22.06 7.04
N SER A 361 -5.63 -21.61 6.03
CA SER A 361 -6.43 -22.53 5.19
C SER A 361 -5.57 -23.51 4.41
N SER A 362 -4.44 -23.05 3.88
CA SER A 362 -3.51 -23.93 3.16
C SER A 362 -2.85 -24.99 4.05
N ILE A 363 -2.55 -24.63 5.29
CA ILE A 363 -2.01 -25.59 6.25
C ILE A 363 -3.08 -26.59 6.70
N SER A 364 -4.25 -26.11 7.15
CA SER A 364 -5.29 -26.96 7.71
C SER A 364 -6.02 -27.79 6.64
N HIS A 365 -6.44 -27.15 5.55
CA HIS A 365 -7.22 -27.79 4.50
C HIS A 365 -6.34 -28.52 3.49
N ASP A 366 -5.33 -27.85 2.91
CA ASP A 366 -4.57 -28.44 1.81
C ASP A 366 -3.52 -29.47 2.29
N LEU A 367 -2.76 -29.18 3.36
CA LEU A 367 -1.76 -30.10 3.86
C LEU A 367 -2.38 -31.14 4.81
N MET A 368 -3.03 -30.71 5.90
CA MET A 368 -3.49 -31.67 6.90
C MET A 368 -4.60 -32.57 6.32
N LYS A 369 -5.71 -32.00 5.86
CA LYS A 369 -6.82 -32.80 5.33
C LYS A 369 -6.53 -33.36 3.94
N GLY A 370 -5.97 -32.57 3.05
CA GLY A 370 -5.75 -32.96 1.65
C GLY A 370 -4.62 -33.96 1.42
N VAL A 371 -3.60 -33.99 2.33
CA VAL A 371 -2.40 -34.82 2.14
C VAL A 371 -2.15 -35.79 3.28
N PHE A 372 -2.08 -35.27 4.54
CA PHE A 372 -1.58 -36.10 5.66
C PHE A 372 -2.67 -36.89 6.41
N VAL A 373 -3.82 -36.26 6.69
CA VAL A 373 -4.89 -36.84 7.50
C VAL A 373 -6.25 -36.63 6.85
N PRO A 374 -6.60 -37.34 5.76
CA PRO A 374 -7.85 -37.14 5.03
C PRO A 374 -9.12 -37.35 5.89
N SER A 375 -9.02 -38.08 6.99
CA SER A 375 -10.11 -38.41 7.92
C SER A 375 -10.24 -37.40 9.07
N ILE A 376 -9.49 -36.26 9.05
CA ILE A 376 -9.55 -35.25 10.11
C ILE A 376 -11.00 -34.70 10.26
N SER A 377 -11.46 -34.57 11.50
CA SER A 377 -12.79 -33.98 11.75
C SER A 377 -12.80 -32.49 11.45
N GLU A 378 -13.97 -31.94 11.08
CA GLU A 378 -14.14 -30.50 10.83
C GLU A 378 -13.71 -29.63 12.02
N LYS A 379 -13.97 -30.09 13.27
CA LYS A 379 -13.54 -29.39 14.48
C LYS A 379 -12.01 -29.35 14.60
N SER A 380 -11.34 -30.48 14.30
CA SER A 380 -9.89 -30.54 14.36
C SER A 380 -9.23 -29.78 13.21
N GLU A 381 -9.82 -29.78 12.02
CA GLU A 381 -9.39 -28.97 10.88
C GLU A 381 -9.48 -27.47 11.23
N LEU A 382 -10.60 -27.03 11.82
CA LEU A 382 -10.77 -25.66 12.27
C LEU A 382 -9.75 -25.27 13.37
N LEU A 383 -9.52 -26.17 14.33
CA LEU A 383 -8.53 -25.93 15.39
C LEU A 383 -7.11 -25.82 14.80
N ALA A 384 -6.76 -26.71 13.90
CA ALA A 384 -5.47 -26.65 13.19
C ALA A 384 -5.31 -25.32 12.42
N GLY A 385 -6.36 -24.84 11.76
CA GLY A 385 -6.37 -23.54 11.11
C GLY A 385 -6.14 -22.38 12.10
N ARG A 386 -6.76 -22.41 13.26
CA ARG A 386 -6.56 -21.38 14.30
C ARG A 386 -5.16 -21.40 14.90
N ILE A 387 -4.56 -22.56 15.04
CA ILE A 387 -3.18 -22.71 15.54
C ILE A 387 -2.17 -22.23 14.47
N ALA A 388 -2.48 -22.41 13.20
CA ALA A 388 -1.63 -22.03 12.09
C ALA A 388 -1.64 -20.53 11.77
N MET A 389 -2.61 -19.77 12.31
CA MET A 389 -2.64 -18.29 12.29
C MET A 389 -1.66 -17.71 13.32
#